data_c3d21588ce8ffe19e1a3017404424401
#
_entry.id   c3d21588ce8ffe19e1a3017404424401
#
_cell.length_a   1.000
_cell.length_b   1.000
_cell.length_c   1.000
_cell.angle_alpha   90.00
_cell.angle_beta   90.00
_cell.angle_gamma   90.00
#
_symmetry.space_group_name_H-M   'P 1'
#
loop_
_entity.id
_entity.type
_entity.pdbx_description
1 polymer ?
#
loop_
_entity_poly.entity_id
_entity_poly.type
_entity_poly.pdbx_seq_one_letter_code
_entity_poly.pdbx_strand_id
1 'polypeptide(L)'
;MIKFIFLIIINFSSLATASDYLKGYKALEKGEYKKALFFLSYDANLGDDKAQYNLGIMYKKGLGVPVNHNEAFAWFFLSSNQGNILANYALGHSYYKGSGVKQNYQLALKSFEYAGIRGHPTSRLLVGNIYYNGQGVIKNYIKAHLWWRFAEDLNINGARQNIEMLEKKMSDEELYKTKEFYEMCMKQTLYNCIKKVNKF
;
A
#
# COMPACT_ATOMS: atom_id res chain seq x y z
N MET A 1 -11.08 7.03 -43.98
CA MET A 1 -12.09 7.61 -43.09
C MET A 1 -12.38 6.80 -41.82
N ILE A 2 -12.32 5.47 -41.83
CA ILE A 2 -12.65 4.62 -40.66
C ILE A 2 -11.68 4.71 -39.51
N LYS A 3 -10.38 4.90 -39.75
CA LYS A 3 -9.35 5.02 -38.70
C LYS A 3 -9.47 6.29 -37.82
N PHE A 4 -9.98 7.38 -38.35
CA PHE A 4 -10.15 8.64 -37.59
C PHE A 4 -11.33 8.59 -36.60
N ILE A 5 -12.39 7.84 -36.95
CA ILE A 5 -13.58 7.71 -36.09
C ILE A 5 -13.26 6.84 -34.87
N PHE A 6 -12.41 5.80 -35.01
CA PHE A 6 -11.99 4.94 -33.88
C PHE A 6 -11.11 5.69 -32.85
N LEU A 7 -10.22 6.59 -33.31
CA LEU A 7 -9.38 7.39 -32.41
C LEU A 7 -10.21 8.42 -31.61
N ILE A 8 -11.25 8.98 -32.20
CA ILE A 8 -12.14 9.94 -31.52
C ILE A 8 -13.02 9.23 -30.48
N ILE A 9 -13.48 7.99 -30.74
CA ILE A 9 -14.30 7.22 -29.79
C ILE A 9 -13.47 6.79 -28.57
N ILE A 10 -12.20 6.40 -28.76
CA ILE A 10 -11.31 6.00 -27.63
C ILE A 10 -11.01 7.21 -26.73
N ASN A 11 -10.77 8.41 -27.31
CA ASN A 11 -10.56 9.62 -26.52
C ASN A 11 -11.83 10.11 -25.80
N PHE A 12 -13.02 9.89 -26.36
CA PHE A 12 -14.26 10.30 -25.73
C PHE A 12 -14.63 9.40 -24.53
N SER A 13 -14.35 8.09 -24.61
CA SER A 13 -14.58 7.17 -23.49
C SER A 13 -13.63 7.44 -22.32
N SER A 14 -12.35 7.74 -22.56
CA SER A 14 -11.38 8.06 -21.50
C SER A 14 -11.66 9.39 -20.80
N LEU A 15 -12.19 10.39 -21.51
CA LEU A 15 -12.63 11.66 -20.93
C LEU A 15 -13.93 11.52 -20.11
N ALA A 16 -14.85 10.65 -20.52
CA ALA A 16 -16.08 10.39 -19.77
C ALA A 16 -15.76 9.67 -18.44
N THR A 17 -14.90 8.65 -18.45
CA THR A 17 -14.55 7.88 -17.26
C THR A 17 -13.81 8.72 -16.21
N ALA A 18 -12.85 9.56 -16.62
CA ALA A 18 -12.17 10.48 -15.69
C ALA A 18 -13.12 11.47 -15.01
N SER A 19 -14.17 11.91 -15.72
CA SER A 19 -15.19 12.80 -15.17
C SER A 19 -16.08 12.11 -14.13
N ASP A 20 -16.40 10.83 -14.32
CA ASP A 20 -17.31 10.09 -13.43
C ASP A 20 -16.59 9.66 -12.14
N TYR A 21 -15.33 9.23 -12.18
CA TYR A 21 -14.52 9.04 -10.99
C TYR A 21 -14.49 10.29 -10.10
N LEU A 22 -14.24 11.47 -10.69
CA LEU A 22 -14.21 12.74 -9.93
C LEU A 22 -15.57 13.07 -9.31
N LYS A 23 -16.69 12.75 -9.96
CA LYS A 23 -18.03 12.91 -9.38
C LYS A 23 -18.24 11.98 -8.19
N GLY A 24 -17.82 10.72 -8.33
CA GLY A 24 -17.89 9.73 -7.26
C GLY A 24 -17.00 10.10 -6.07
N TYR A 25 -15.77 10.52 -6.32
CA TYR A 25 -14.84 10.94 -5.29
C TYR A 25 -15.34 12.19 -4.53
N LYS A 26 -15.81 13.23 -5.24
CA LYS A 26 -16.39 14.43 -4.62
C LYS A 26 -17.65 14.11 -3.80
N ALA A 27 -18.47 13.17 -4.27
CA ALA A 27 -19.64 12.71 -3.52
C ALA A 27 -19.21 11.99 -2.23
N LEU A 28 -18.14 11.18 -2.28
CA LEU A 28 -17.57 10.50 -1.11
C LEU A 28 -17.07 11.51 -0.07
N GLU A 29 -16.34 12.53 -0.49
CA GLU A 29 -15.84 13.61 0.40
C GLU A 29 -16.98 14.38 1.07
N LYS A 30 -18.11 14.57 0.38
CA LYS A 30 -19.30 15.24 0.92
C LYS A 30 -20.18 14.35 1.79
N GLY A 31 -19.88 13.06 1.93
CA GLY A 31 -20.71 12.11 2.64
C GLY A 31 -21.98 11.68 1.87
N GLU A 32 -22.07 12.01 0.59
CA GLU A 32 -23.17 11.61 -0.31
C GLU A 32 -22.99 10.15 -0.75
N TYR A 33 -22.95 9.21 0.21
CA TYR A 33 -22.45 7.84 0.00
C TYR A 33 -23.19 7.04 -1.06
N LYS A 34 -24.52 7.19 -1.18
CA LYS A 34 -25.31 6.51 -2.24
C LYS A 34 -24.88 6.97 -3.63
N LYS A 35 -24.64 8.26 -3.78
CA LYS A 35 -24.20 8.86 -5.04
C LYS A 35 -22.73 8.49 -5.33
N ALA A 36 -21.87 8.49 -4.32
CA ALA A 36 -20.50 8.02 -4.43
C ALA A 36 -20.46 6.56 -4.90
N LEU A 37 -21.25 5.70 -4.28
CA LEU A 37 -21.36 4.29 -4.64
C LEU A 37 -21.76 4.10 -6.10
N PHE A 38 -22.74 4.85 -6.59
CA PHE A 38 -23.20 4.75 -7.98
C PHE A 38 -22.05 5.03 -8.98
N PHE A 39 -21.38 6.18 -8.85
CA PHE A 39 -20.31 6.55 -9.76
C PHE A 39 -19.06 5.67 -9.60
N LEU A 40 -18.61 5.44 -8.36
CA LEU A 40 -17.40 4.64 -8.12
C LEU A 40 -17.58 3.17 -8.51
N SER A 41 -18.78 2.59 -8.33
CA SER A 41 -19.02 1.21 -8.78
C SER A 41 -18.96 1.09 -10.30
N TYR A 42 -19.46 2.08 -11.03
CA TYR A 42 -19.36 2.09 -12.48
C TYR A 42 -17.91 2.08 -12.95
N ASP A 43 -17.09 3.03 -12.45
CA ASP A 43 -15.69 3.14 -12.85
C ASP A 43 -14.84 1.97 -12.35
N ALA A 44 -15.11 1.46 -11.15
CA ALA A 44 -14.42 0.28 -10.60
C ALA A 44 -14.65 -0.97 -11.46
N ASN A 45 -15.88 -1.16 -11.97
CA ASN A 45 -16.21 -2.26 -12.89
C ASN A 45 -15.57 -2.08 -14.28
N LEU A 46 -15.28 -0.84 -14.69
CA LEU A 46 -14.51 -0.55 -15.90
C LEU A 46 -12.99 -0.70 -15.69
N GLY A 47 -12.55 -0.99 -14.47
CA GLY A 47 -11.16 -1.27 -14.16
C GLY A 47 -10.38 -0.08 -13.61
N ASP A 48 -10.97 1.06 -13.29
CA ASP A 48 -10.27 2.19 -12.68
C ASP A 48 -9.75 1.80 -11.29
N ASP A 49 -8.44 1.81 -11.12
CA ASP A 49 -7.76 1.37 -9.90
C ASP A 49 -8.09 2.25 -8.68
N LYS A 50 -8.31 3.55 -8.88
CA LYS A 50 -8.66 4.49 -7.81
C LYS A 50 -10.11 4.31 -7.37
N ALA A 51 -11.02 4.08 -8.33
CA ALA A 51 -12.41 3.76 -8.03
C ALA A 51 -12.50 2.43 -7.27
N GLN A 52 -11.77 1.40 -7.68
CA GLN A 52 -11.68 0.11 -6.99
C GLN A 52 -11.18 0.28 -5.55
N TYR A 53 -10.09 1.05 -5.33
CA TYR A 53 -9.62 1.33 -3.98
C TYR A 53 -10.68 2.02 -3.12
N ASN A 54 -11.33 3.07 -3.65
CA ASN A 54 -12.35 3.82 -2.90
C ASN A 54 -13.58 2.95 -2.61
N LEU A 55 -13.99 2.10 -3.54
CA LEU A 55 -15.07 1.15 -3.33
C LEU A 55 -14.72 0.14 -2.21
N GLY A 56 -13.48 -0.34 -2.20
CA GLY A 56 -12.94 -1.15 -1.10
C GLY A 56 -13.02 -0.43 0.26
N ILE A 57 -12.73 0.87 0.32
CA ILE A 57 -12.89 1.68 1.53
C ILE A 57 -14.37 1.79 1.94
N MET A 58 -15.28 1.97 0.97
CA MET A 58 -16.72 2.07 1.24
C MET A 58 -17.25 0.78 1.88
N TYR A 59 -16.91 -0.39 1.34
CA TYR A 59 -17.28 -1.68 1.93
C TYR A 59 -16.62 -1.93 3.28
N LYS A 60 -15.35 -1.55 3.45
CA LYS A 60 -14.63 -1.71 4.72
C LYS A 60 -15.26 -0.90 5.85
N LYS A 61 -15.76 0.31 5.56
CA LYS A 61 -16.29 1.26 6.54
C LYS A 61 -17.82 1.26 6.62
N GLY A 62 -18.52 0.61 5.72
CA GLY A 62 -19.99 0.66 5.64
C GLY A 62 -20.52 2.01 5.12
N LEU A 63 -19.82 2.64 4.18
CA LEU A 63 -20.22 3.93 3.63
C LEU A 63 -21.22 3.75 2.49
N GLY A 64 -22.50 3.92 2.76
CA GLY A 64 -23.60 3.73 1.80
C GLY A 64 -23.94 2.26 1.49
N VAL A 65 -23.21 1.33 2.04
CA VAL A 65 -23.38 -0.14 1.96
C VAL A 65 -23.13 -0.74 3.35
N PRO A 66 -23.67 -1.93 3.67
CA PRO A 66 -23.26 -2.66 4.86
C PRO A 66 -21.76 -2.97 4.86
N VAL A 67 -21.14 -3.00 6.06
CA VAL A 67 -19.74 -3.43 6.18
C VAL A 67 -19.59 -4.84 5.61
N ASN A 68 -18.66 -4.98 4.68
CA ASN A 68 -18.32 -6.28 4.09
C ASN A 68 -16.82 -6.35 3.82
N HIS A 69 -16.08 -7.03 4.69
CA HIS A 69 -14.63 -7.15 4.57
C HIS A 69 -14.19 -8.03 3.39
N ASN A 70 -15.00 -9.00 2.97
CA ASN A 70 -14.70 -9.85 1.82
C ASN A 70 -14.74 -9.02 0.52
N GLU A 71 -15.81 -8.22 0.35
CA GLU A 71 -15.90 -7.27 -0.77
C GLU A 71 -14.78 -6.24 -0.74
N ALA A 72 -14.50 -5.67 0.44
CA ALA A 72 -13.41 -4.71 0.59
C ALA A 72 -12.07 -5.32 0.16
N PHE A 73 -11.78 -6.56 0.61
CA PHE A 73 -10.58 -7.29 0.20
C PHE A 73 -10.53 -7.50 -1.31
N ALA A 74 -11.63 -7.95 -1.93
CA ALA A 74 -11.68 -8.19 -3.37
C ALA A 74 -11.35 -6.92 -4.17
N TRP A 75 -11.94 -5.79 -3.79
CA TRP A 75 -11.70 -4.50 -4.45
C TRP A 75 -10.26 -4.00 -4.23
N PHE A 76 -9.70 -4.13 -3.01
CA PHE A 76 -8.30 -3.81 -2.77
C PHE A 76 -7.36 -4.69 -3.58
N PHE A 77 -7.68 -6.00 -3.72
CA PHE A 77 -6.89 -6.92 -4.52
C PHE A 77 -6.87 -6.53 -5.99
N LEU A 78 -8.02 -6.22 -6.59
CA LEU A 78 -8.11 -5.75 -7.99
C LEU A 78 -7.29 -4.47 -8.21
N SER A 79 -7.46 -3.48 -7.34
CA SER A 79 -6.72 -2.22 -7.40
C SER A 79 -5.21 -2.41 -7.20
N SER A 80 -4.80 -3.30 -6.28
CA SER A 80 -3.40 -3.58 -6.00
C SER A 80 -2.68 -4.26 -7.17
N ASN A 81 -3.37 -5.12 -7.92
CA ASN A 81 -2.84 -5.79 -9.12
C ASN A 81 -2.50 -4.79 -10.24
N GLN A 82 -3.13 -3.62 -10.23
CA GLN A 82 -2.82 -2.51 -11.13
C GLN A 82 -1.71 -1.59 -10.59
N GLY A 83 -1.15 -1.91 -9.44
CA GLY A 83 -0.04 -1.17 -8.84
C GLY A 83 -0.45 -0.01 -7.95
N ASN A 84 -1.73 0.14 -7.61
CA ASN A 84 -2.18 1.18 -6.69
C ASN A 84 -1.52 1.01 -5.31
N ILE A 85 -0.81 2.04 -4.87
CA ILE A 85 0.00 2.00 -3.65
C ILE A 85 -0.88 1.93 -2.40
N LEU A 86 -1.98 2.69 -2.36
CA LEU A 86 -2.91 2.71 -1.24
C LEU A 86 -3.68 1.39 -1.12
N ALA A 87 -4.01 0.78 -2.25
CA ALA A 87 -4.64 -0.53 -2.29
C ALA A 87 -3.68 -1.62 -1.79
N ASN A 88 -2.40 -1.57 -2.16
CA ASN A 88 -1.40 -2.49 -1.60
C ASN A 88 -1.25 -2.33 -0.08
N TYR A 89 -1.25 -1.10 0.44
CA TYR A 89 -1.27 -0.87 1.87
C TYR A 89 -2.53 -1.44 2.54
N ALA A 90 -3.71 -1.23 1.96
CA ALA A 90 -4.98 -1.76 2.48
C ALA A 90 -5.02 -3.29 2.42
N LEU A 91 -4.53 -3.88 1.33
CA LEU A 91 -4.40 -5.33 1.15
C LEU A 91 -3.45 -5.94 2.20
N GLY A 92 -2.31 -5.28 2.46
CA GLY A 92 -1.39 -5.66 3.52
C GLY A 92 -2.07 -5.72 4.88
N HIS A 93 -2.91 -4.75 5.21
CA HIS A 93 -3.71 -4.78 6.44
C HIS A 93 -4.74 -5.89 6.46
N SER A 94 -5.39 -6.18 5.33
CA SER A 94 -6.35 -7.28 5.23
C SER A 94 -5.68 -8.62 5.53
N TYR A 95 -4.52 -8.89 4.95
CA TYR A 95 -3.74 -10.09 5.23
C TYR A 95 -3.19 -10.11 6.67
N TYR A 96 -2.72 -8.96 7.18
CA TYR A 96 -2.15 -8.86 8.52
C TYR A 96 -3.17 -9.16 9.61
N LYS A 97 -4.41 -8.71 9.43
CA LYS A 97 -5.51 -8.90 10.40
C LYS A 97 -6.41 -10.11 10.13
N GLY A 98 -6.35 -10.69 8.93
CA GLY A 98 -7.31 -11.69 8.48
C GLY A 98 -8.70 -11.08 8.20
N SER A 99 -8.74 -9.83 7.73
CA SER A 99 -9.99 -9.11 7.48
C SER A 99 -10.45 -9.32 6.03
N GLY A 100 -11.51 -10.10 5.83
CA GLY A 100 -12.02 -10.51 4.52
C GLY A 100 -11.18 -11.58 3.82
N VAL A 101 -10.16 -12.11 4.49
CA VAL A 101 -9.28 -13.16 3.98
C VAL A 101 -8.61 -13.86 5.17
N LYS A 102 -8.14 -15.09 4.98
CA LYS A 102 -7.33 -15.78 5.98
C LYS A 102 -6.04 -14.97 6.28
N GLN A 103 -5.73 -14.78 7.58
CA GLN A 103 -4.52 -14.11 8.02
C GLN A 103 -3.27 -14.73 7.39
N ASN A 104 -2.39 -13.87 6.84
CA ASN A 104 -1.13 -14.29 6.26
C ASN A 104 -0.09 -13.16 6.36
N TYR A 105 0.83 -13.27 7.31
CA TYR A 105 1.86 -12.26 7.54
C TYR A 105 2.86 -12.15 6.39
N GLN A 106 3.13 -13.24 5.65
CA GLN A 106 4.04 -13.19 4.51
C GLN A 106 3.45 -12.38 3.35
N LEU A 107 2.15 -12.57 3.06
CA LEU A 107 1.45 -11.76 2.05
C LEU A 107 1.28 -10.31 2.52
N ALA A 108 1.03 -10.10 3.81
CA ALA A 108 1.01 -8.76 4.40
C ALA A 108 2.35 -8.04 4.19
N LEU A 109 3.47 -8.71 4.52
CA LEU A 109 4.82 -8.17 4.32
C LEU A 109 5.05 -7.78 2.86
N LYS A 110 4.76 -8.67 1.90
CA LYS A 110 4.93 -8.38 0.46
C LYS A 110 4.13 -7.14 0.04
N SER A 111 2.89 -7.02 0.51
CA SER A 111 2.02 -5.89 0.16
C SER A 111 2.54 -4.58 0.79
N PHE A 112 2.98 -4.62 2.05
CA PHE A 112 3.58 -3.44 2.71
C PHE A 112 4.94 -3.08 2.11
N GLU A 113 5.80 -4.03 1.76
CA GLU A 113 7.07 -3.78 1.07
C GLU A 113 6.81 -3.11 -0.29
N TYR A 114 5.86 -3.61 -1.07
CA TYR A 114 5.48 -3.01 -2.35
C TYR A 114 5.11 -1.53 -2.19
N ALA A 115 4.24 -1.22 -1.23
CA ALA A 115 3.80 0.14 -0.96
C ALA A 115 4.95 1.00 -0.37
N GLY A 116 5.72 0.47 0.57
CA GLY A 116 6.83 1.17 1.25
C GLY A 116 7.96 1.54 0.30
N ILE A 117 8.33 0.65 -0.62
CA ILE A 117 9.33 0.93 -1.67
C ILE A 117 8.88 2.09 -2.58
N ARG A 118 7.57 2.20 -2.81
CA ARG A 118 6.97 3.28 -3.64
C ARG A 118 6.62 4.53 -2.85
N GLY A 119 7.11 4.65 -1.63
CA GLY A 119 7.03 5.87 -0.83
C GLY A 119 5.85 5.94 0.13
N HIS A 120 5.08 4.85 0.34
CA HIS A 120 4.02 4.87 1.36
C HIS A 120 4.63 4.84 2.78
N PRO A 121 4.49 5.93 3.56
CA PRO A 121 5.31 6.11 4.77
C PRO A 121 4.99 5.06 5.85
N THR A 122 3.71 4.88 6.18
CA THR A 122 3.27 3.92 7.21
C THR A 122 3.62 2.48 6.87
N SER A 123 3.66 2.12 5.57
CA SER A 123 4.06 0.78 5.15
C SER A 123 5.51 0.48 5.52
N ARG A 124 6.41 1.46 5.43
CA ARG A 124 7.81 1.29 5.86
C ARG A 124 7.91 0.95 7.35
N LEU A 125 7.14 1.67 8.18
CA LEU A 125 7.09 1.39 9.62
C LEU A 125 6.58 -0.03 9.90
N LEU A 126 5.50 -0.46 9.21
CA LEU A 126 4.90 -1.78 9.40
C LEU A 126 5.83 -2.92 8.96
N VAL A 127 6.58 -2.73 7.87
CA VAL A 127 7.60 -3.71 7.44
C VAL A 127 8.66 -3.87 8.53
N GLY A 128 9.16 -2.79 9.09
CA GLY A 128 10.09 -2.83 10.23
C GLY A 128 9.50 -3.60 11.43
N ASN A 129 8.24 -3.34 11.77
CA ASN A 129 7.55 -4.05 12.85
C ASN A 129 7.44 -5.56 12.59
N ILE A 130 7.16 -5.97 11.36
CA ILE A 130 7.07 -7.38 10.97
C ILE A 130 8.42 -8.09 11.14
N TYR A 131 9.52 -7.47 10.69
CA TYR A 131 10.87 -8.03 10.87
C TYR A 131 11.31 -8.04 12.34
N TYR A 132 10.98 -6.99 13.10
CA TYR A 132 11.28 -6.91 14.54
C TYR A 132 10.59 -8.02 15.33
N ASN A 133 9.32 -8.28 15.03
CA ASN A 133 8.51 -9.29 15.73
C ASN A 133 8.72 -10.71 15.19
N GLY A 134 9.25 -10.88 13.97
CA GLY A 134 9.37 -12.17 13.30
C GLY A 134 8.01 -12.73 12.85
N GLN A 135 7.08 -11.86 12.43
CA GLN A 135 5.73 -12.26 12.03
C GLN A 135 5.74 -12.83 10.60
N GLY A 136 5.62 -14.14 10.48
CA GLY A 136 5.65 -14.84 9.19
C GLY A 136 7.02 -14.87 8.49
N VAL A 137 8.04 -14.32 9.13
CA VAL A 137 9.44 -14.31 8.69
C VAL A 137 10.36 -14.51 9.89
N ILE A 138 11.61 -14.89 9.66
CA ILE A 138 12.63 -14.92 10.71
C ILE A 138 12.85 -13.49 11.21
N LYS A 139 12.87 -13.32 12.54
CA LYS A 139 13.19 -12.05 13.17
C LYS A 139 14.55 -11.54 12.67
N ASN A 140 14.60 -10.27 12.27
CA ASN A 140 15.81 -9.68 11.73
C ASN A 140 15.91 -8.20 12.15
N TYR A 141 16.79 -7.92 13.09
CA TYR A 141 16.97 -6.58 13.66
C TYR A 141 17.59 -5.60 12.66
N ILE A 142 18.51 -6.06 11.80
CA ILE A 142 19.11 -5.22 10.77
C ILE A 142 18.03 -4.73 9.78
N LYS A 143 17.18 -5.66 9.29
CA LYS A 143 16.07 -5.29 8.38
C LYS A 143 15.03 -4.40 9.08
N ALA A 144 14.69 -4.68 10.34
CA ALA A 144 13.77 -3.86 11.11
C ALA A 144 14.28 -2.42 11.24
N HIS A 145 15.53 -2.26 11.68
CA HIS A 145 16.18 -0.97 11.84
C HIS A 145 16.22 -0.20 10.50
N LEU A 146 16.63 -0.86 9.42
CA LEU A 146 16.73 -0.26 8.09
C LEU A 146 15.37 0.27 7.60
N TRP A 147 14.30 -0.53 7.75
CA TRP A 147 12.97 -0.10 7.35
C TRP A 147 12.42 1.03 8.22
N TRP A 148 12.74 1.05 9.51
CA TRP A 148 12.38 2.18 10.38
C TRP A 148 13.18 3.45 10.04
N ARG A 149 14.47 3.33 9.64
CA ARG A 149 15.22 4.48 9.11
C ARG A 149 14.55 5.06 7.87
N PHE A 150 14.13 4.23 6.92
CA PHE A 150 13.38 4.71 5.76
C PHE A 150 11.99 5.30 6.10
N ALA A 151 11.38 4.91 7.21
CA ALA A 151 10.17 5.53 7.72
C ALA A 151 10.48 6.88 8.41
N GLU A 152 11.58 6.97 9.15
CA GLU A 152 12.07 8.21 9.77
C GLU A 152 12.37 9.29 8.73
N ASP A 153 12.98 8.94 7.59
CA ASP A 153 13.23 9.86 6.47
C ASP A 153 11.96 10.53 5.93
N LEU A 154 10.82 9.90 6.16
CA LEU A 154 9.49 10.43 5.80
C LEU A 154 8.75 11.02 7.02
N ASN A 155 9.45 11.31 8.11
CA ASN A 155 8.95 11.90 9.35
C ASN A 155 7.78 11.10 9.98
N ILE A 156 7.80 9.76 9.90
CA ILE A 156 6.77 8.93 10.52
C ILE A 156 6.95 8.86 12.02
N ASN A 157 5.94 9.32 12.75
CA ASN A 157 5.89 9.24 14.20
C ASN A 157 6.12 7.79 14.69
N GLY A 158 6.97 7.63 15.70
CA GLY A 158 7.29 6.33 16.29
C GLY A 158 8.46 5.59 15.62
N ALA A 159 8.89 5.99 14.42
CA ALA A 159 10.03 5.37 13.76
C ALA A 159 11.32 5.55 14.58
N ARG A 160 11.59 6.79 15.01
CA ARG A 160 12.76 7.13 15.82
C ARG A 160 12.78 6.38 17.16
N GLN A 161 11.66 6.36 17.88
CA GLN A 161 11.56 5.64 19.14
C GLN A 161 11.82 4.13 18.97
N ASN A 162 11.32 3.54 17.87
CA ASN A 162 11.57 2.14 17.56
C ASN A 162 13.07 1.89 17.28
N ILE A 163 13.74 2.80 16.56
CA ILE A 163 15.16 2.74 16.28
C ILE A 163 15.96 2.77 17.59
N GLU A 164 15.75 3.79 18.41
CA GLU A 164 16.46 3.98 19.69
C GLU A 164 16.25 2.79 20.66
N MET A 165 15.04 2.22 20.68
CA MET A 165 14.76 1.02 21.45
C MET A 165 15.50 -0.21 20.92
N LEU A 166 15.61 -0.34 19.60
CA LEU A 166 16.25 -1.49 18.96
C LEU A 166 17.76 -1.42 19.08
N GLU A 167 18.36 -0.25 18.91
CA GLU A 167 19.83 -0.04 19.01
C GLU A 167 20.40 -0.49 20.35
N LYS A 168 19.61 -0.37 21.43
CA LYS A 168 19.99 -0.89 22.77
C LYS A 168 20.09 -2.43 22.85
N LYS A 169 19.58 -3.13 21.84
CA LYS A 169 19.54 -4.61 21.77
C LYS A 169 20.46 -5.17 20.69
N MET A 170 20.96 -4.31 19.81
CA MET A 170 21.82 -4.71 18.70
C MET A 170 23.29 -4.72 19.13
N SER A 171 24.05 -5.64 18.56
CA SER A 171 25.51 -5.64 18.67
C SER A 171 26.14 -4.53 17.81
N ASP A 172 27.39 -4.17 18.14
CA ASP A 172 28.15 -3.19 17.34
C ASP A 172 28.28 -3.63 15.87
N GLU A 173 28.42 -4.93 15.63
CA GLU A 173 28.49 -5.49 14.27
C GLU A 173 27.18 -5.29 13.52
N GLU A 174 26.02 -5.53 14.17
CA GLU A 174 24.71 -5.31 13.56
C GLU A 174 24.46 -3.83 13.27
N LEU A 175 24.84 -2.94 14.20
CA LEU A 175 24.77 -1.48 14.01
C LEU A 175 25.63 -1.03 12.83
N TYR A 176 26.86 -1.54 12.74
CA TYR A 176 27.75 -1.25 11.62
C TYR A 176 27.15 -1.70 10.27
N LYS A 177 26.66 -2.94 10.19
CA LYS A 177 25.99 -3.47 8.99
C LYS A 177 24.76 -2.65 8.60
N THR A 178 23.97 -2.21 9.57
CA THR A 178 22.80 -1.37 9.29
C THR A 178 23.20 -0.04 8.67
N LYS A 179 24.25 0.59 9.19
CA LYS A 179 24.77 1.85 8.65
C LYS A 179 25.28 1.66 7.22
N GLU A 180 26.06 0.62 6.98
CA GLU A 180 26.58 0.28 5.65
C GLU A 180 25.43 0.07 4.64
N PHE A 181 24.41 -0.73 5.00
CA PHE A 181 23.24 -0.95 4.16
C PHE A 181 22.44 0.34 3.90
N TYR A 182 22.25 1.17 4.91
CA TYR A 182 21.55 2.44 4.74
C TYR A 182 22.30 3.36 3.77
N GLU A 183 23.61 3.53 3.93
CA GLU A 183 24.46 4.34 3.04
C GLU A 183 24.46 3.79 1.60
N MET A 184 24.49 2.47 1.44
CA MET A 184 24.35 1.83 0.14
C MET A 184 22.97 2.13 -0.50
N CYS A 185 21.90 2.14 0.31
CA CYS A 185 20.55 2.42 -0.16
C CYS A 185 20.37 3.88 -0.60
N MET A 186 21.02 4.81 0.06
CA MET A 186 20.97 6.24 -0.29
C MET A 186 21.63 6.55 -1.64
N LYS A 187 22.49 5.66 -2.16
CA LYS A 187 23.18 5.81 -3.45
C LYS A 187 22.43 5.20 -4.65
N GLN A 188 21.24 4.62 -4.42
CA GLN A 188 20.46 3.93 -5.47
C GLN A 188 18.97 4.01 -5.18
N THR A 189 18.13 3.47 -6.09
CA THR A 189 16.70 3.39 -5.80
C THR A 189 16.43 2.42 -4.64
N LEU A 190 15.44 2.74 -3.80
CA LEU A 190 15.07 1.87 -2.67
C LEU A 190 14.71 0.45 -3.13
N TYR A 191 14.09 0.32 -4.31
CA TYR A 191 13.79 -0.99 -4.91
C TYR A 191 15.05 -1.83 -5.11
N ASN A 192 16.08 -1.27 -5.76
CA ASN A 192 17.33 -1.98 -6.02
C ASN A 192 18.08 -2.31 -4.72
N CYS A 193 18.03 -1.39 -3.75
CA CYS A 193 18.61 -1.62 -2.44
C CYS A 193 17.95 -2.79 -1.71
N ILE A 194 16.63 -2.79 -1.55
CA ILE A 194 15.91 -3.85 -0.85
C ILE A 194 16.12 -5.21 -1.51
N LYS A 195 16.18 -5.25 -2.85
CA LYS A 195 16.53 -6.49 -3.57
C LYS A 195 17.90 -7.05 -3.20
N LYS A 196 18.89 -6.19 -2.88
CA LYS A 196 20.21 -6.62 -2.40
C LYS A 196 20.14 -7.05 -0.93
N VAL A 197 19.55 -6.23 -0.07
CA VAL A 197 19.41 -6.52 1.37
C VAL A 197 18.63 -7.83 1.64
N ASN A 198 17.69 -8.19 0.79
CA ASN A 198 16.92 -9.44 0.94
C ASN A 198 17.72 -10.70 0.59
N LYS A 199 18.93 -10.58 0.03
CA LYS A 199 19.84 -11.71 -0.22
C LYS A 199 20.71 -12.07 0.99
N PHE A 200 20.76 -11.22 2.01
CA PHE A 200 21.43 -11.40 3.30
C PHE A 200 20.38 -11.70 4.39
#